data_b723e4599caae740a54126f2be871311
#
_entry.id   b723e4599caae740a54126f2be871311
#
_cell.length_a   1.000
_cell.length_b   1.000
_cell.length_c   1.000
_cell.angle_alpha   90.00
_cell.angle_beta   90.00
_cell.angle_gamma   90.00
#
_symmetry.space_group_name_H-M   'P 1'
#
loop_
_entity.id
_entity.type
_entity.pdbx_description
1 polymer ?
#
loop_
_entity_poly.entity_id
_entity_poly.type
_entity_poly.pdbx_seq_one_letter_code
_entity_poly.pdbx_strand_id
1 'polypeptide(L)'
;HRVDRRQRQMCIRDSLSAVRAKDDFDIAGPLRSLNIDTGAGLERIAYLLQGVDNMYETDQVFPVIEKASEMSGKRYGARHDDDVRLRVVADHVRSGLMLMTDGVTPGNEARGYVLRRLLRRVVRAMRLLGVADPVLPELLSVSRDLMADSFPDVLTQWDRVIGAATAEEDTFRRTLSSGTAMLDAAVVETKASGSKTLSGEKAFQLHDTYGFPIDLTLEMAAEQGLEVDRNKFTALMAEQRARAKADSQAKKGLLTDREAYSQVRALGETPFLGYTDLTVDTTVTGIIANGTSVTAAEPGAVVEIVLAETPFYAEMGGQDSDSGIIRANGIDFEVLDVQRPVPGLIVHKVHLDGDLAVGDRVTALVNPATRFGACQAHTATHVIHAALRELVGPSATQAGSYNKPGYLRFDFSATKGLSDSLKDEIEERCNVAIHDDFEVTDTQMPLEDAKAMGAMAMFGEKYPPIVRVVELAGPWSRELCGGTHVASTGRIGMLSLLGEQSVGSGTRRVEALVSTDAFRHMAAERALVNELTGILKVQPDQLADRVSKLAADLKAVSYTHLTLPTIYSV
;
A
#
# COMPACT_ATOMS: atom_id res chain seq x y z
N HIS A 1 13.14 31.58 -15.23
CA HIS A 1 12.71 32.01 -13.89
C HIS A 1 13.49 33.24 -13.49
N ARG A 2 12.91 34.43 -13.58
CA ARG A 2 13.39 35.60 -12.85
C ARG A 2 13.05 35.37 -11.37
N VAL A 3 14.01 34.86 -10.61
CA VAL A 3 13.91 34.93 -9.14
C VAL A 3 14.06 36.41 -8.79
N ASP A 4 13.00 37.01 -8.27
CA ASP A 4 12.99 38.39 -7.86
C ASP A 4 14.09 38.63 -6.79
N ARG A 5 14.72 39.81 -6.85
CA ARG A 5 15.79 40.21 -5.90
C ARG A 5 15.33 40.09 -4.44
N ARG A 6 14.05 40.32 -4.15
CA ARG A 6 13.43 40.15 -2.83
C ARG A 6 13.34 38.69 -2.39
N GLN A 7 13.01 37.76 -3.32
CA GLN A 7 12.94 36.34 -3.03
C GLN A 7 14.33 35.76 -2.72
N ARG A 8 15.38 36.25 -3.34
CA ARG A 8 16.78 35.90 -2.99
C ARG A 8 17.17 36.41 -1.61
N GLN A 9 16.71 37.61 -1.20
CA GLN A 9 16.96 38.12 0.15
C GLN A 9 16.29 37.25 1.21
N MET A 10 15.02 36.85 0.99
CA MET A 10 14.22 36.07 1.92
C MET A 10 14.78 34.67 2.19
N CYS A 11 15.31 33.97 1.18
CA CYS A 11 15.71 32.55 1.31
C CYS A 11 17.22 32.34 1.53
N ILE A 12 18.06 33.31 1.16
CA ILE A 12 19.52 33.10 1.06
C ILE A 12 20.28 33.91 2.11
N ARG A 13 19.86 35.10 2.46
CA ARG A 13 20.66 36.08 3.16
C ARG A 13 20.05 36.63 4.43
N ASP A 14 18.74 36.84 4.48
CA ASP A 14 18.11 37.65 5.49
C ASP A 14 17.00 36.87 6.25
N SER A 15 16.90 37.09 7.56
CA SER A 15 15.79 36.65 8.40
C SER A 15 14.67 37.68 8.40
N LEU A 16 13.42 37.21 8.53
CA LEU A 16 12.23 38.06 8.49
C LEU A 16 11.68 38.28 9.89
N SER A 17 11.23 39.52 10.20
CA SER A 17 10.57 39.86 11.45
C SER A 17 9.06 39.87 11.35
N ALA A 18 8.50 40.20 10.19
CA ALA A 18 7.08 40.14 9.89
C ALA A 18 6.86 39.78 8.42
N VAL A 19 5.96 38.81 8.18
CA VAL A 19 5.56 38.39 6.82
C VAL A 19 4.05 38.62 6.71
N ARG A 20 3.65 39.56 5.87
CA ARG A 20 2.26 39.92 5.60
C ARG A 20 1.77 39.31 4.31
N ALA A 21 2.65 39.26 3.30
CA ALA A 21 2.42 38.62 2.01
C ALA A 21 3.74 38.14 1.41
N LYS A 22 3.69 37.44 0.27
CA LYS A 22 4.89 36.89 -0.42
C LYS A 22 5.94 37.95 -0.76
N ASP A 23 5.50 39.19 -1.01
CA ASP A 23 6.30 40.35 -1.40
C ASP A 23 6.22 41.51 -0.38
N ASP A 24 5.50 41.32 0.74
CA ASP A 24 5.35 42.28 1.83
C ASP A 24 5.84 41.68 3.15
N PHE A 25 7.09 41.98 3.50
CA PHE A 25 7.78 41.50 4.70
C PHE A 25 8.86 42.48 5.15
N ASP A 26 9.17 42.45 6.44
CA ASP A 26 10.25 43.23 7.04
C ASP A 26 11.48 42.33 7.26
N ILE A 27 12.66 42.86 6.97
CA ILE A 27 13.93 42.18 7.19
C ILE A 27 14.41 42.46 8.62
N ALA A 28 14.58 41.39 9.41
CA ALA A 28 15.06 41.47 10.78
C ALA A 28 16.60 41.56 10.86
N GLY A 29 17.30 41.02 9.88
CA GLY A 29 18.76 41.00 9.83
C GLY A 29 19.28 39.82 8.98
N PRO A 30 20.59 39.64 8.91
CA PRO A 30 21.19 38.53 8.19
C PRO A 30 20.86 37.18 8.87
N LEU A 31 20.82 36.13 8.09
CA LEU A 31 20.71 34.76 8.58
C LEU A 31 21.94 34.39 9.41
N ARG A 32 21.75 33.55 10.43
CA ARG A 32 22.86 33.02 11.25
C ARG A 32 23.86 32.19 10.44
N SER A 33 23.37 31.51 9.41
CA SER A 33 24.17 30.76 8.43
C SER A 33 23.78 31.23 7.04
N LEU A 34 24.75 31.48 6.19
CA LEU A 34 24.52 31.85 4.79
C LEU A 34 24.08 30.58 4.03
N ASN A 35 22.99 30.72 3.29
CA ASN A 35 22.47 29.64 2.44
C ASN A 35 22.81 29.95 0.97
N ILE A 36 22.96 28.89 0.18
CA ILE A 36 23.07 28.97 -1.28
C ILE A 36 21.82 28.32 -1.85
N ASP A 37 21.04 29.09 -2.60
CA ASP A 37 19.84 28.65 -3.31
C ASP A 37 19.98 29.04 -4.79
N THR A 38 20.98 28.46 -5.45
CA THR A 38 21.19 28.63 -6.88
C THR A 38 21.16 27.27 -7.55
N GLY A 39 20.44 27.18 -8.66
CA GLY A 39 20.36 25.98 -9.46
C GLY A 39 20.29 26.33 -10.94
N ALA A 40 20.82 25.43 -11.78
CA ALA A 40 20.68 25.50 -13.22
C ALA A 40 20.28 24.10 -13.73
N GLY A 41 19.42 24.07 -14.76
CA GLY A 41 19.13 22.81 -15.44
C GLY A 41 20.34 22.35 -16.25
N LEU A 42 20.85 21.15 -15.96
CA LEU A 42 22.01 20.58 -16.65
C LEU A 42 21.76 20.56 -18.17
N GLU A 43 20.63 20.07 -18.60
CA GLU A 43 20.25 19.94 -20.01
C GLU A 43 20.16 21.31 -20.70
N ARG A 44 19.74 22.36 -19.95
CA ARG A 44 19.68 23.74 -20.45
C ARG A 44 21.06 24.36 -20.69
N ILE A 45 22.06 23.95 -19.92
CA ILE A 45 23.44 24.35 -20.15
C ILE A 45 24.05 23.50 -21.25
N ALA A 46 23.80 22.19 -21.21
CA ALA A 46 24.34 21.23 -22.18
C ALA A 46 23.95 21.57 -23.61
N TYR A 47 22.68 21.89 -23.91
CA TYR A 47 22.28 22.20 -25.28
C TYR A 47 22.99 23.45 -25.83
N LEU A 48 23.23 24.45 -24.97
CA LEU A 48 24.00 25.63 -25.37
C LEU A 48 25.46 25.31 -25.69
N LEU A 49 26.08 24.47 -24.85
CA LEU A 49 27.48 24.06 -25.04
C LEU A 49 27.65 23.13 -26.25
N GLN A 50 26.67 22.28 -26.52
CA GLN A 50 26.65 21.37 -27.67
C GLN A 50 26.25 22.05 -28.97
N GLY A 51 25.73 23.29 -28.90
CA GLY A 51 25.33 24.08 -30.08
C GLY A 51 24.12 23.49 -30.80
N VAL A 52 23.22 22.79 -30.08
CA VAL A 52 21.96 22.25 -30.62
C VAL A 52 20.79 23.20 -30.32
N ASP A 53 19.67 23.03 -31.01
CA ASP A 53 18.58 24.01 -30.97
C ASP A 53 17.74 23.93 -29.68
N ASN A 54 17.72 22.77 -29.02
CA ASN A 54 16.96 22.57 -27.80
C ASN A 54 17.52 21.40 -26.95
N MET A 55 17.05 21.29 -25.70
CA MET A 55 17.53 20.30 -24.74
C MET A 55 17.26 18.84 -25.14
N TYR A 56 16.30 18.59 -26.03
CA TYR A 56 15.97 17.26 -26.50
C TYR A 56 16.97 16.72 -27.54
N GLU A 57 17.79 17.59 -28.12
CA GLU A 57 18.80 17.26 -29.10
C GLU A 57 20.19 17.06 -28.48
N THR A 58 20.28 17.09 -27.15
CA THR A 58 21.52 16.80 -26.44
C THR A 58 21.85 15.30 -26.50
N ASP A 59 23.11 14.97 -26.37
CA ASP A 59 23.67 13.61 -26.35
C ASP A 59 23.02 12.69 -25.30
N GLN A 60 22.50 13.25 -24.21
CA GLN A 60 21.86 12.51 -23.12
C GLN A 60 20.35 12.27 -23.32
N VAL A 61 19.73 12.92 -24.27
CA VAL A 61 18.27 12.82 -24.50
C VAL A 61 17.96 12.31 -25.90
N PHE A 62 18.68 12.78 -26.91
CA PHE A 62 18.42 12.48 -28.31
C PHE A 62 18.43 10.98 -28.66
N PRO A 63 19.29 10.13 -28.11
CA PRO A 63 19.28 8.70 -28.42
C PRO A 63 17.96 7.99 -28.09
N VAL A 64 17.20 8.48 -27.08
CA VAL A 64 15.85 7.96 -26.79
C VAL A 64 14.88 8.37 -27.89
N ILE A 65 15.00 9.58 -28.45
CA ILE A 65 14.23 10.05 -29.61
C ILE A 65 14.58 9.23 -30.85
N GLU A 66 15.86 8.94 -31.07
CA GLU A 66 16.30 8.10 -32.20
C GLU A 66 15.70 6.70 -32.10
N LYS A 67 15.73 6.08 -30.91
CA LYS A 67 15.12 4.78 -30.70
C LYS A 67 13.61 4.80 -30.91
N ALA A 68 12.91 5.80 -30.41
CA ALA A 68 11.48 5.96 -30.64
C ALA A 68 11.15 6.22 -32.12
N SER A 69 12.02 6.95 -32.83
CA SER A 69 11.91 7.18 -34.29
C SER A 69 12.12 5.89 -35.06
N GLU A 70 13.11 5.09 -34.70
CA GLU A 70 13.36 3.76 -35.30
C GLU A 70 12.13 2.85 -35.13
N MET A 71 11.62 2.72 -33.88
CA MET A 71 10.46 1.88 -33.59
C MET A 71 9.19 2.31 -34.34
N SER A 72 9.00 3.61 -34.52
CA SER A 72 7.79 4.17 -35.14
C SER A 72 7.90 4.37 -36.65
N GLY A 73 9.10 4.32 -37.23
CA GLY A 73 9.37 4.73 -38.61
C GLY A 73 9.13 6.23 -38.87
N LYS A 74 9.02 7.06 -37.81
CA LYS A 74 8.82 8.52 -37.90
C LYS A 74 10.17 9.22 -37.74
N ARG A 75 10.39 10.26 -38.55
CA ARG A 75 11.63 11.05 -38.50
C ARG A 75 11.39 12.30 -37.66
N TYR A 76 12.23 12.52 -36.63
CA TYR A 76 12.26 13.75 -35.86
C TYR A 76 12.63 14.94 -36.76
N GLY A 77 11.99 16.07 -36.59
CA GLY A 77 12.12 17.27 -37.41
C GLY A 77 11.27 17.27 -38.68
N ALA A 78 10.51 16.20 -38.99
CA ALA A 78 9.69 16.12 -40.17
C ALA A 78 8.27 16.70 -39.97
N ARG A 79 7.69 16.51 -38.82
CA ARG A 79 6.33 16.99 -38.49
C ARG A 79 6.26 17.40 -37.02
N HIS A 80 5.74 18.59 -36.79
CA HIS A 80 5.64 19.16 -35.43
C HIS A 80 4.91 18.25 -34.43
N ASP A 81 3.77 17.66 -34.84
CA ASP A 81 2.99 16.78 -33.94
C ASP A 81 3.73 15.50 -33.55
N ASP A 82 4.50 14.93 -34.48
CA ASP A 82 5.31 13.75 -34.21
C ASP A 82 6.51 14.12 -33.33
N ASP A 83 7.12 15.29 -33.56
CA ASP A 83 8.22 15.80 -32.71
C ASP A 83 7.78 16.03 -31.28
N VAL A 84 6.58 16.60 -31.05
CA VAL A 84 6.01 16.75 -29.71
C VAL A 84 5.87 15.40 -29.01
N ARG A 85 5.36 14.37 -29.70
CA ARG A 85 5.22 13.02 -29.14
C ARG A 85 6.57 12.39 -28.83
N LEU A 86 7.55 12.49 -29.73
CA LEU A 86 8.91 11.98 -29.54
C LEU A 86 9.61 12.65 -28.33
N ARG A 87 9.42 13.97 -28.16
CA ARG A 87 9.94 14.71 -26.98
C ARG A 87 9.27 14.24 -25.70
N VAL A 88 7.95 14.03 -25.69
CA VAL A 88 7.22 13.46 -24.55
C VAL A 88 7.78 12.08 -24.18
N VAL A 89 8.06 11.25 -25.17
CA VAL A 89 8.65 9.92 -24.92
C VAL A 89 10.00 10.04 -24.25
N ALA A 90 10.92 10.86 -24.77
CA ALA A 90 12.27 11.00 -24.22
C ALA A 90 12.27 11.57 -22.79
N ASP A 91 11.46 12.61 -22.54
CA ASP A 91 11.32 13.23 -21.21
C ASP A 91 10.76 12.24 -20.18
N HIS A 92 9.71 11.53 -20.55
CA HIS A 92 9.00 10.67 -19.59
C HIS A 92 9.69 9.32 -19.37
N VAL A 93 10.39 8.78 -20.36
CA VAL A 93 11.21 7.57 -20.21
C VAL A 93 12.32 7.81 -19.21
N ARG A 94 13.07 8.91 -19.36
CA ARG A 94 14.16 9.27 -18.45
C ARG A 94 13.67 9.53 -17.04
N SER A 95 12.63 10.35 -16.91
CA SER A 95 12.03 10.66 -15.60
C SER A 95 11.44 9.41 -14.93
N GLY A 96 10.79 8.54 -15.71
CA GLY A 96 10.23 7.28 -15.24
C GLY A 96 11.29 6.30 -14.75
N LEU A 97 12.39 6.17 -15.49
CA LEU A 97 13.55 5.37 -15.11
C LEU A 97 14.08 5.78 -13.74
N MET A 98 14.37 7.08 -13.55
CA MET A 98 14.94 7.57 -12.30
C MET A 98 13.98 7.41 -11.12
N LEU A 99 12.70 7.74 -11.30
CA LEU A 99 11.70 7.52 -10.25
C LEU A 99 11.61 6.05 -9.83
N MET A 100 11.66 5.13 -10.79
CA MET A 100 11.65 3.69 -10.48
C MET A 100 12.95 3.26 -9.80
N THR A 101 14.10 3.74 -10.24
CA THR A 101 15.40 3.47 -9.60
C THR A 101 15.40 3.91 -8.14
N ASP A 102 14.81 5.08 -7.83
CA ASP A 102 14.62 5.60 -6.46
C ASP A 102 13.55 4.83 -5.65
N GLY A 103 13.03 3.72 -6.15
CA GLY A 103 12.09 2.86 -5.42
C GLY A 103 10.61 3.22 -5.59
N VAL A 104 10.25 4.22 -6.41
CA VAL A 104 8.85 4.52 -6.69
C VAL A 104 8.26 3.43 -7.59
N THR A 105 7.10 2.90 -7.23
CA THR A 105 6.34 1.94 -8.05
C THR A 105 5.09 2.59 -8.63
N PRO A 106 4.63 2.20 -9.85
CA PRO A 106 3.39 2.72 -10.42
C PRO A 106 2.20 2.44 -9.48
N GLY A 107 1.44 3.48 -9.16
CA GLY A 107 0.34 3.41 -8.18
C GLY A 107 -0.83 4.32 -8.53
N ASN A 108 -1.88 4.32 -7.67
CA ASN A 108 -3.06 5.17 -7.84
C ASN A 108 -2.96 6.49 -7.08
N GLU A 109 -1.98 6.65 -6.20
CA GLU A 109 -1.85 7.80 -5.31
C GLU A 109 -0.42 8.34 -5.26
N ALA A 110 -0.27 9.56 -4.78
CA ALA A 110 0.99 10.23 -4.50
C ALA A 110 2.01 10.12 -5.66
N ARG A 111 3.27 9.78 -5.34
CA ARG A 111 4.35 9.65 -6.33
C ARG A 111 4.14 8.52 -7.33
N GLY A 112 3.52 7.41 -6.89
CA GLY A 112 3.19 6.28 -7.76
C GLY A 112 2.20 6.65 -8.86
N TYR A 113 1.24 7.53 -8.58
CA TYR A 113 0.31 8.06 -9.60
C TYR A 113 1.04 8.90 -10.66
N VAL A 114 1.99 9.74 -10.22
CA VAL A 114 2.79 10.54 -11.15
C VAL A 114 3.59 9.64 -12.08
N LEU A 115 4.31 8.66 -11.53
CA LEU A 115 5.07 7.69 -12.31
C LEU A 115 4.17 6.92 -13.29
N ARG A 116 3.06 6.38 -12.82
CA ARG A 116 2.08 5.67 -13.68
C ARG A 116 1.63 6.54 -14.84
N ARG A 117 1.34 7.81 -14.59
CA ARG A 117 0.93 8.76 -15.62
C ARG A 117 2.03 9.00 -16.66
N LEU A 118 3.29 9.13 -16.23
CA LEU A 118 4.42 9.30 -17.15
C LEU A 118 4.56 8.08 -18.08
N LEU A 119 4.59 6.86 -17.53
CA LEU A 119 4.74 5.63 -18.30
C LEU A 119 3.58 5.45 -19.30
N ARG A 120 2.35 5.69 -18.87
CA ARG A 120 1.15 5.60 -19.74
C ARG A 120 1.16 6.62 -20.87
N ARG A 121 1.70 7.81 -20.63
CA ARG A 121 1.87 8.83 -21.68
C ARG A 121 2.90 8.41 -22.72
N VAL A 122 4.00 7.74 -22.31
CA VAL A 122 4.96 7.14 -23.26
C VAL A 122 4.26 6.13 -24.17
N VAL A 123 3.58 5.15 -23.57
CA VAL A 123 2.89 4.09 -24.32
C VAL A 123 1.85 4.69 -25.29
N ARG A 124 1.07 5.67 -24.83
CA ARG A 124 0.10 6.37 -25.69
C ARG A 124 0.77 7.15 -26.83
N ALA A 125 1.84 7.90 -26.53
CA ALA A 125 2.56 8.69 -27.53
C ALA A 125 3.13 7.77 -28.63
N MET A 126 3.73 6.65 -28.25
CA MET A 126 4.23 5.66 -29.22
C MET A 126 3.10 5.02 -30.05
N ARG A 127 1.95 4.75 -29.43
CA ARG A 127 0.78 4.25 -30.18
C ARG A 127 0.26 5.27 -31.19
N LEU A 128 0.24 6.57 -30.85
CA LEU A 128 -0.12 7.64 -31.78
C LEU A 128 0.91 7.83 -32.91
N LEU A 129 2.17 7.44 -32.66
CA LEU A 129 3.21 7.37 -33.69
C LEU A 129 3.11 6.10 -34.57
N GLY A 130 2.19 5.17 -34.24
CA GLY A 130 1.89 3.97 -35.03
C GLY A 130 2.47 2.67 -34.46
N VAL A 131 3.10 2.68 -33.29
CA VAL A 131 3.68 1.47 -32.68
C VAL A 131 2.62 0.74 -31.88
N ALA A 132 2.35 -0.51 -32.24
CA ALA A 132 1.38 -1.37 -31.55
C ALA A 132 2.02 -2.29 -30.49
N ASP A 133 3.29 -2.59 -30.63
CA ASP A 133 4.05 -3.49 -29.74
C ASP A 133 4.47 -2.84 -28.43
N PRO A 134 4.90 -3.60 -27.41
CA PRO A 134 5.48 -3.05 -26.19
C PRO A 134 6.68 -2.16 -26.47
N VAL A 135 6.79 -1.03 -25.78
CA VAL A 135 7.80 0.00 -26.07
C VAL A 135 8.72 0.32 -24.88
N LEU A 136 8.22 0.18 -23.65
CA LEU A 136 8.98 0.56 -22.47
C LEU A 136 10.29 -0.23 -22.29
N PRO A 137 10.35 -1.55 -22.57
CA PRO A 137 11.59 -2.30 -22.40
C PRO A 137 12.75 -1.77 -23.24
N GLU A 138 12.48 -1.44 -24.51
CA GLU A 138 13.52 -0.94 -25.41
C GLU A 138 13.90 0.51 -25.10
N LEU A 139 12.94 1.37 -24.86
CA LEU A 139 13.18 2.79 -24.58
C LEU A 139 13.88 3.00 -23.24
N LEU A 140 13.48 2.26 -22.20
CA LEU A 140 14.13 2.34 -20.87
C LEU A 140 15.56 1.80 -20.92
N SER A 141 15.85 0.78 -21.74
CA SER A 141 17.21 0.25 -21.91
C SER A 141 18.16 1.31 -22.45
N VAL A 142 17.76 2.07 -23.47
CA VAL A 142 18.57 3.18 -24.00
C VAL A 142 18.83 4.24 -22.92
N SER A 143 17.79 4.64 -22.19
CA SER A 143 17.95 5.63 -21.13
C SER A 143 18.83 5.11 -19.98
N ARG A 144 18.71 3.82 -19.61
CA ARG A 144 19.59 3.17 -18.62
C ARG A 144 21.05 3.29 -19.01
N ASP A 145 21.37 2.92 -20.24
CA ASP A 145 22.75 2.89 -20.72
C ASP A 145 23.37 4.30 -20.77
N LEU A 146 22.58 5.32 -21.12
CA LEU A 146 23.01 6.72 -21.08
C LEU A 146 23.24 7.26 -19.66
N MET A 147 22.51 6.75 -18.67
CA MET A 147 22.55 7.27 -17.30
C MET A 147 23.46 6.46 -16.37
N ALA A 148 23.90 5.27 -16.78
CA ALA A 148 24.62 4.31 -15.93
C ALA A 148 25.91 4.86 -15.33
N ASP A 149 26.68 5.65 -16.08
CA ASP A 149 27.94 6.21 -15.61
C ASP A 149 27.76 7.23 -14.47
N SER A 150 26.68 8.02 -14.54
CA SER A 150 26.38 9.04 -13.53
C SER A 150 25.51 8.52 -12.39
N PHE A 151 24.72 7.49 -12.64
CA PHE A 151 23.76 6.89 -11.71
C PHE A 151 23.83 5.35 -11.76
N PRO A 152 24.86 4.72 -11.16
CA PRO A 152 25.07 3.27 -11.22
C PRO A 152 23.91 2.44 -10.71
N ASP A 153 23.06 3.01 -9.86
CA ASP A 153 21.87 2.34 -9.31
C ASP A 153 20.85 1.91 -10.39
N VAL A 154 20.87 2.56 -11.57
CA VAL A 154 20.01 2.14 -12.69
C VAL A 154 20.36 0.73 -13.20
N LEU A 155 21.60 0.28 -13.01
CA LEU A 155 22.04 -1.07 -13.34
C LEU A 155 21.67 -2.06 -12.24
N THR A 156 21.95 -1.71 -10.98
CA THR A 156 21.69 -2.60 -9.84
C THR A 156 20.19 -2.84 -9.60
N GLN A 157 19.34 -1.87 -9.94
CA GLN A 157 17.89 -1.95 -9.79
C GLN A 157 17.16 -2.39 -11.09
N TRP A 158 17.90 -2.73 -12.14
CA TRP A 158 17.35 -2.89 -13.48
C TRP A 158 16.22 -3.94 -13.57
N ASP A 159 16.41 -5.11 -12.99
CA ASP A 159 15.42 -6.20 -13.08
C ASP A 159 14.09 -5.79 -12.43
N ARG A 160 14.16 -5.04 -11.33
CA ARG A 160 12.98 -4.49 -10.66
C ARG A 160 12.30 -3.41 -11.53
N VAL A 161 13.09 -2.50 -12.08
CA VAL A 161 12.61 -1.39 -12.91
C VAL A 161 11.91 -1.93 -14.16
N ILE A 162 12.56 -2.82 -14.89
CA ILE A 162 12.02 -3.36 -16.14
C ILE A 162 10.79 -4.24 -15.89
N GLY A 163 10.80 -5.03 -14.82
CA GLY A 163 9.66 -5.83 -14.42
C GLY A 163 8.42 -4.98 -14.10
N ALA A 164 8.60 -3.89 -13.33
CA ALA A 164 7.51 -2.97 -12.98
C ALA A 164 6.98 -2.22 -14.22
N ALA A 165 7.88 -1.74 -15.08
CA ALA A 165 7.50 -1.02 -16.30
C ALA A 165 6.73 -1.90 -17.28
N THR A 166 7.22 -3.12 -17.53
CA THR A 166 6.56 -4.09 -18.44
C THR A 166 5.16 -4.46 -17.92
N ALA A 167 5.02 -4.74 -16.62
CA ALA A 167 3.73 -5.07 -16.04
C ALA A 167 2.71 -3.91 -16.13
N GLU A 168 3.17 -2.66 -15.92
CA GLU A 168 2.32 -1.48 -16.07
C GLU A 168 1.93 -1.25 -17.54
N GLU A 169 2.85 -1.45 -18.47
CA GLU A 169 2.58 -1.35 -19.90
C GLU A 169 1.56 -2.40 -20.36
N ASP A 170 1.74 -3.66 -19.99
CA ASP A 170 0.82 -4.76 -20.33
C ASP A 170 -0.60 -4.50 -19.79
N THR A 171 -0.68 -4.01 -18.57
CA THR A 171 -1.96 -3.65 -17.95
C THR A 171 -2.60 -2.47 -18.66
N PHE A 172 -1.82 -1.44 -18.98
CA PHE A 172 -2.33 -0.24 -19.63
C PHE A 172 -2.74 -0.49 -21.08
N ARG A 173 -2.02 -1.32 -21.83
CA ARG A 173 -2.38 -1.67 -23.23
C ARG A 173 -3.76 -2.33 -23.31
N ARG A 174 -4.10 -3.20 -22.35
CA ARG A 174 -5.45 -3.77 -22.24
C ARG A 174 -6.49 -2.69 -21.94
N THR A 175 -6.22 -1.84 -20.94
CA THR A 175 -7.09 -0.73 -20.57
C THR A 175 -7.25 0.30 -21.68
N LEU A 176 -6.18 0.60 -22.41
CA LEU A 176 -6.18 1.59 -23.50
C LEU A 176 -7.08 1.13 -24.65
N SER A 177 -7.06 -0.14 -25.01
CA SER A 177 -7.91 -0.68 -26.07
C SER A 177 -9.40 -0.56 -25.74
N SER A 178 -9.81 -1.01 -24.55
CA SER A 178 -11.21 -0.93 -24.12
C SER A 178 -11.64 0.51 -23.79
N GLY A 179 -10.79 1.28 -23.10
CA GLY A 179 -11.08 2.66 -22.70
C GLY A 179 -11.19 3.61 -23.90
N THR A 180 -10.35 3.44 -24.93
CA THR A 180 -10.44 4.24 -26.15
C THR A 180 -11.77 4.01 -26.88
N ALA A 181 -12.18 2.75 -27.06
CA ALA A 181 -13.45 2.44 -27.73
C ALA A 181 -14.66 3.05 -27.00
N MET A 182 -14.63 3.03 -25.66
CA MET A 182 -15.70 3.61 -24.85
C MET A 182 -15.70 5.14 -24.86
N LEU A 183 -14.51 5.76 -24.83
CA LEU A 183 -14.40 7.21 -24.95
C LEU A 183 -14.88 7.67 -26.33
N ASP A 184 -14.50 6.97 -27.41
CA ASP A 184 -14.96 7.30 -28.76
C ASP A 184 -16.49 7.22 -28.87
N ALA A 185 -17.11 6.20 -28.28
CA ALA A 185 -18.57 6.09 -28.20
C ALA A 185 -19.18 7.27 -27.41
N ALA A 186 -18.62 7.64 -26.28
CA ALA A 186 -19.08 8.77 -25.47
C ALA A 186 -18.88 10.12 -26.19
N VAL A 187 -17.81 10.27 -26.97
CA VAL A 187 -17.56 11.45 -27.82
C VAL A 187 -18.61 11.57 -28.93
N VAL A 188 -18.92 10.46 -29.62
CA VAL A 188 -19.95 10.42 -30.65
C VAL A 188 -21.32 10.81 -30.07
N GLU A 189 -21.70 10.24 -28.92
CA GLU A 189 -22.95 10.55 -28.20
C GLU A 189 -23.01 12.05 -27.82
N THR A 190 -21.90 12.58 -27.27
CA THR A 190 -21.79 13.99 -26.87
C THR A 190 -21.94 14.94 -28.05
N LYS A 191 -21.26 14.63 -29.17
CA LYS A 191 -21.37 15.44 -30.40
C LYS A 191 -22.77 15.34 -31.02
N ALA A 192 -23.40 14.18 -31.00
CA ALA A 192 -24.76 13.99 -31.48
C ALA A 192 -25.81 14.78 -30.66
N SER A 193 -25.58 14.96 -29.37
CA SER A 193 -26.44 15.82 -28.53
C SER A 193 -26.19 17.32 -28.71
N GLY A 194 -25.24 17.74 -29.56
CA GLY A 194 -24.85 19.13 -29.75
C GLY A 194 -24.02 19.73 -28.62
N SER A 195 -23.62 18.93 -27.63
CA SER A 195 -22.77 19.37 -26.52
C SER A 195 -21.31 19.44 -26.96
N LYS A 196 -20.60 20.43 -26.39
CA LYS A 196 -19.12 20.53 -26.49
C LYS A 196 -18.41 20.01 -25.25
N THR A 197 -19.18 19.50 -24.27
CA THR A 197 -18.63 19.05 -22.99
C THR A 197 -19.04 17.60 -22.74
N LEU A 198 -18.07 16.72 -22.60
CA LEU A 198 -18.26 15.35 -22.14
C LEU A 198 -18.66 15.36 -20.66
N SER A 199 -19.70 14.60 -20.30
CA SER A 199 -20.21 14.64 -18.93
C SER A 199 -19.21 14.07 -17.92
N GLY A 200 -19.22 14.62 -16.71
CA GLY A 200 -18.37 14.15 -15.61
C GLY A 200 -18.70 12.73 -15.16
N GLU A 201 -19.94 12.26 -15.34
CA GLU A 201 -20.36 10.87 -15.08
C GLU A 201 -19.67 9.88 -16.04
N LYS A 202 -19.61 10.21 -17.34
CA LYS A 202 -18.90 9.39 -18.33
C LYS A 202 -17.40 9.34 -18.02
N ALA A 203 -16.81 10.49 -17.69
CA ALA A 203 -15.40 10.56 -17.28
C ALA A 203 -15.13 9.77 -15.99
N PHE A 204 -16.04 9.83 -15.02
CA PHE A 204 -15.96 9.05 -13.78
C PHE A 204 -16.08 7.54 -14.05
N GLN A 205 -17.03 7.11 -14.89
CA GLN A 205 -17.19 5.72 -15.27
C GLN A 205 -15.94 5.16 -15.96
N LEU A 206 -15.33 5.92 -16.87
CA LEU A 206 -14.06 5.56 -17.51
C LEU A 206 -12.94 5.38 -16.49
N HIS A 207 -12.87 6.27 -15.49
CA HIS A 207 -11.84 6.23 -14.47
C HIS A 207 -12.06 5.10 -13.46
N ASP A 208 -13.25 5.01 -12.88
CA ASP A 208 -13.57 4.13 -11.75
C ASP A 208 -13.75 2.66 -12.18
N THR A 209 -14.51 2.44 -13.24
CA THR A 209 -14.85 1.08 -13.70
C THR A 209 -13.78 0.46 -14.59
N TYR A 210 -13.18 1.27 -15.46
CA TYR A 210 -12.24 0.78 -16.47
C TYR A 210 -10.78 1.17 -16.20
N GLY A 211 -10.51 1.90 -15.11
CA GLY A 211 -9.15 2.31 -14.75
C GLY A 211 -8.50 3.27 -15.76
N PHE A 212 -9.31 3.96 -16.59
CA PHE A 212 -8.82 4.88 -17.61
C PHE A 212 -8.51 6.25 -16.96
N PRO A 213 -7.24 6.70 -16.93
CA PRO A 213 -6.88 7.90 -16.21
C PRO A 213 -7.63 9.14 -16.70
N ILE A 214 -8.09 9.97 -15.77
CA ILE A 214 -8.82 11.21 -16.10
C ILE A 214 -8.00 12.14 -17.00
N ASP A 215 -6.68 12.24 -16.79
CA ASP A 215 -5.81 13.08 -17.60
C ASP A 215 -5.81 12.64 -19.09
N LEU A 216 -5.86 11.33 -19.34
CA LEU A 216 -5.98 10.81 -20.70
C LEU A 216 -7.38 11.08 -21.30
N THR A 217 -8.43 10.96 -20.49
CA THR A 217 -9.79 11.34 -20.91
C THR A 217 -9.84 12.81 -21.32
N LEU A 218 -9.18 13.68 -20.57
CA LEU A 218 -9.09 15.11 -20.86
C LEU A 218 -8.32 15.39 -22.16
N GLU A 219 -7.15 14.76 -22.32
CA GLU A 219 -6.31 14.91 -23.52
C GLU A 219 -7.05 14.43 -24.77
N MET A 220 -7.66 13.24 -24.71
CA MET A 220 -8.36 12.64 -25.86
C MET A 220 -9.66 13.38 -26.20
N ALA A 221 -10.39 13.87 -25.21
CA ALA A 221 -11.57 14.69 -25.43
C ALA A 221 -11.18 16.02 -26.11
N ALA A 222 -10.11 16.66 -25.66
CA ALA A 222 -9.58 17.90 -26.26
C ALA A 222 -9.13 17.70 -27.70
N GLU A 223 -8.47 16.58 -28.04
CA GLU A 223 -8.11 16.21 -29.41
C GLU A 223 -9.34 16.07 -30.32
N GLN A 224 -10.49 15.71 -29.75
CA GLN A 224 -11.77 15.60 -30.44
C GLN A 224 -12.59 16.92 -30.43
N GLY A 225 -12.01 17.99 -29.89
CA GLY A 225 -12.64 19.32 -29.77
C GLY A 225 -13.71 19.41 -28.68
N LEU A 226 -13.64 18.54 -27.68
CA LEU A 226 -14.54 18.53 -26.51
C LEU A 226 -13.80 18.93 -25.24
N GLU A 227 -14.52 19.58 -24.34
CA GLU A 227 -14.14 19.76 -22.94
C GLU A 227 -14.69 18.61 -22.10
N VAL A 228 -14.24 18.47 -20.85
CA VAL A 228 -14.77 17.51 -19.88
C VAL A 228 -15.24 18.25 -18.64
N ASP A 229 -16.41 17.89 -18.12
CA ASP A 229 -16.93 18.44 -16.85
C ASP A 229 -16.11 17.91 -15.66
N ARG A 230 -15.02 18.64 -15.39
CA ARG A 230 -14.10 18.33 -14.26
C ARG A 230 -14.77 18.53 -12.90
N ASN A 231 -15.69 19.48 -12.78
CA ASN A 231 -16.34 19.78 -11.51
C ASN A 231 -17.21 18.61 -11.08
N LYS A 232 -18.00 18.08 -11.99
CA LYS A 232 -18.84 16.92 -11.73
C LYS A 232 -18.00 15.66 -11.49
N PHE A 233 -16.93 15.44 -12.26
CA PHE A 233 -15.98 14.35 -12.01
C PHE A 233 -15.39 14.42 -10.60
N THR A 234 -14.89 15.60 -10.20
CA THR A 234 -14.29 15.82 -8.88
C THR A 234 -15.30 15.59 -7.75
N ALA A 235 -16.55 16.03 -7.94
CA ALA A 235 -17.64 15.80 -6.98
C ALA A 235 -17.92 14.28 -6.80
N LEU A 236 -18.00 13.52 -7.89
CA LEU A 236 -18.22 12.07 -7.84
C LEU A 236 -17.05 11.34 -7.18
N MET A 237 -15.80 11.74 -7.46
CA MET A 237 -14.61 11.20 -6.79
C MET A 237 -14.59 11.53 -5.29
N ALA A 238 -15.05 12.73 -4.90
CA ALA A 238 -15.18 13.09 -3.49
C ALA A 238 -16.26 12.26 -2.78
N GLU A 239 -17.38 12.03 -3.44
CA GLU A 239 -18.48 11.18 -2.93
C GLU A 239 -18.04 9.72 -2.76
N GLN A 240 -17.30 9.17 -3.72
CA GLN A 240 -16.72 7.83 -3.63
C GLN A 240 -15.78 7.71 -2.43
N ARG A 241 -14.86 8.70 -2.28
CA ARG A 241 -13.94 8.74 -1.12
C ARG A 241 -14.69 8.87 0.20
N ALA A 242 -15.74 9.70 0.23
CA ALA A 242 -16.57 9.87 1.42
C ALA A 242 -17.29 8.56 1.79
N ARG A 243 -17.84 7.82 0.80
CA ARG A 243 -18.44 6.48 1.01
C ARG A 243 -17.42 5.49 1.55
N ALA A 244 -16.26 5.38 0.92
CA ALA A 244 -15.18 4.49 1.38
C ALA A 244 -14.69 4.86 2.80
N LYS A 245 -14.62 6.16 3.11
CA LYS A 245 -14.26 6.67 4.45
C LYS A 245 -15.37 6.40 5.47
N ALA A 246 -16.64 6.57 5.09
CA ALA A 246 -17.79 6.28 5.96
C ALA A 246 -17.88 4.76 6.28
N ASP A 247 -17.67 3.89 5.29
CA ASP A 247 -17.59 2.44 5.50
C ASP A 247 -16.41 2.05 6.40
N SER A 248 -15.27 2.72 6.25
CA SER A 248 -14.10 2.52 7.13
C SER A 248 -14.35 3.06 8.54
N GLN A 249 -15.05 4.20 8.67
CA GLN A 249 -15.40 4.81 9.95
C GLN A 249 -16.54 4.06 10.66
N ALA A 250 -17.52 3.54 9.93
CA ALA A 250 -18.58 2.69 10.49
C ALA A 250 -18.01 1.39 11.07
N LYS A 251 -16.92 0.87 10.50
CA LYS A 251 -16.18 -0.28 11.03
C LYS A 251 -15.28 0.09 12.23
N LYS A 252 -14.86 1.36 12.37
CA LYS A 252 -13.93 1.83 13.41
C LYS A 252 -14.60 2.51 14.61
N GLY A 253 -15.93 2.52 14.72
CA GLY A 253 -16.69 3.10 15.85
C GLY A 253 -16.17 4.49 16.28
N LEU A 254 -16.94 5.52 16.02
CA LEU A 254 -16.90 6.90 16.55
C LEU A 254 -15.64 7.34 17.33
N LEU A 255 -14.64 7.84 16.64
CA LEU A 255 -13.65 8.78 17.17
C LEU A 255 -14.25 10.20 17.03
N THR A 256 -15.12 10.62 17.93
CA THR A 256 -15.95 11.82 17.66
C THR A 256 -15.51 13.06 18.39
N ASP A 257 -14.47 13.11 19.23
CA ASP A 257 -14.08 14.41 19.77
C ASP A 257 -12.58 14.54 20.07
N ARG A 258 -11.86 15.13 19.11
CA ARG A 258 -10.43 15.45 19.28
C ARG A 258 -10.16 16.38 20.47
N GLU A 259 -11.14 17.16 20.91
CA GLU A 259 -10.98 18.13 21.99
C GLU A 259 -10.92 17.42 23.35
N ALA A 260 -11.80 16.45 23.62
CA ALA A 260 -11.78 15.67 24.86
C ALA A 260 -10.46 14.89 25.02
N TYR A 261 -9.99 14.24 23.94
CA TYR A 261 -8.70 13.55 23.96
C TYR A 261 -7.52 14.49 24.18
N SER A 262 -7.55 15.69 23.60
CA SER A 262 -6.51 16.69 23.78
C SER A 262 -6.46 17.21 25.22
N GLN A 263 -7.61 17.39 25.85
CA GLN A 263 -7.71 17.79 27.26
C GLN A 263 -7.10 16.74 28.18
N VAL A 264 -7.48 15.46 28.00
CA VAL A 264 -6.93 14.36 28.82
C VAL A 264 -5.43 14.17 28.54
N ARG A 265 -5.00 14.28 27.26
CA ARG A 265 -3.58 14.20 26.87
C ARG A 265 -2.71 15.28 27.52
N ALA A 266 -3.28 16.47 27.78
CA ALA A 266 -2.58 17.55 28.47
C ALA A 266 -2.24 17.21 29.95
N LEU A 267 -2.92 16.22 30.55
CA LEU A 267 -2.65 15.73 31.89
C LEU A 267 -1.44 14.77 31.94
N GLY A 268 -1.04 14.18 30.81
CA GLY A 268 0.12 13.29 30.76
C GLY A 268 0.07 12.34 29.56
N GLU A 269 1.16 11.60 29.34
CA GLU A 269 1.22 10.47 28.40
C GLU A 269 0.82 9.18 29.11
N THR A 270 0.40 8.18 28.32
CA THR A 270 0.14 6.81 28.77
C THR A 270 1.28 5.90 28.32
N PRO A 271 2.31 5.63 29.15
CA PRO A 271 3.35 4.66 28.84
C PRO A 271 2.76 3.25 28.62
N PHE A 272 3.26 2.57 27.60
CA PHE A 272 2.94 1.18 27.32
C PHE A 272 3.97 0.25 27.98
N LEU A 273 3.52 -0.58 28.91
CA LEU A 273 4.38 -1.55 29.63
C LEU A 273 4.21 -2.99 29.12
N GLY A 274 3.30 -3.21 28.18
CA GLY A 274 2.86 -4.54 27.74
C GLY A 274 3.86 -5.32 26.87
N TYR A 275 5.09 -4.86 26.69
CA TYR A 275 6.15 -5.70 26.14
C TYR A 275 6.64 -6.74 27.15
N THR A 276 6.60 -6.40 28.45
CA THR A 276 7.08 -7.25 29.56
C THR A 276 5.96 -7.70 30.48
N ASP A 277 4.97 -6.84 30.71
CA ASP A 277 3.97 -7.04 31.74
C ASP A 277 2.56 -7.22 31.15
N LEU A 278 1.83 -8.22 31.63
CA LEU A 278 0.43 -8.44 31.30
C LEU A 278 -0.54 -7.93 32.40
N THR A 279 0.01 -7.58 33.54
CA THR A 279 -0.74 -7.07 34.71
C THR A 279 -0.01 -5.87 35.28
N VAL A 280 -0.72 -4.76 35.45
CA VAL A 280 -0.16 -3.51 35.96
C VAL A 280 -1.16 -2.88 36.94
N ASP A 281 -0.70 -2.56 38.15
CA ASP A 281 -1.44 -1.72 39.09
C ASP A 281 -1.21 -0.25 38.75
N THR A 282 -2.28 0.47 38.44
CA THR A 282 -2.22 1.83 37.90
C THR A 282 -3.35 2.71 38.44
N THR A 283 -3.52 3.90 37.90
CA THR A 283 -4.55 4.86 38.31
C THR A 283 -5.30 5.38 37.09
N VAL A 284 -6.60 5.60 37.25
CA VAL A 284 -7.44 6.25 36.23
C VAL A 284 -7.08 7.74 36.16
N THR A 285 -6.55 8.22 35.04
CA THR A 285 -6.17 9.63 34.83
C THR A 285 -7.20 10.40 34.02
N GLY A 286 -8.12 9.73 33.34
CA GLY A 286 -9.18 10.35 32.57
C GLY A 286 -10.31 9.38 32.25
N ILE A 287 -11.52 9.92 32.13
CA ILE A 287 -12.71 9.19 31.69
C ILE A 287 -13.37 10.04 30.60
N ILE A 288 -13.70 9.42 29.46
CA ILE A 288 -14.41 10.06 28.36
C ILE A 288 -15.72 9.30 28.14
N ALA A 289 -16.83 9.99 28.37
CA ALA A 289 -18.18 9.47 28.17
C ALA A 289 -18.88 10.29 27.09
N ASN A 290 -19.41 9.62 26.06
CA ASN A 290 -20.10 10.27 24.94
C ASN A 290 -19.31 11.43 24.29
N GLY A 291 -17.98 11.27 24.18
CA GLY A 291 -17.08 12.28 23.60
C GLY A 291 -16.74 13.45 24.50
N THR A 292 -17.12 13.41 25.78
CA THR A 292 -16.84 14.48 26.76
C THR A 292 -16.00 13.93 27.93
N SER A 293 -14.98 14.69 28.36
CA SER A 293 -14.21 14.36 29.55
C SER A 293 -15.04 14.56 30.79
N VAL A 294 -15.13 13.52 31.65
CA VAL A 294 -15.88 13.52 32.91
C VAL A 294 -14.98 13.06 34.05
N THR A 295 -15.35 13.41 35.28
CA THR A 295 -14.59 13.02 36.49
C THR A 295 -15.04 11.68 37.06
N ALA A 296 -16.24 11.21 36.76
CA ALA A 296 -16.78 9.93 37.19
C ALA A 296 -17.81 9.42 36.17
N ALA A 297 -18.07 8.12 36.18
CA ALA A 297 -19.09 7.48 35.34
C ALA A 297 -19.82 6.39 36.13
N GLU A 298 -21.12 6.21 35.83
CA GLU A 298 -22.05 5.33 36.54
C GLU A 298 -22.13 3.94 35.86
N PRO A 299 -22.60 2.91 36.59
CA PRO A 299 -22.81 1.57 36.05
C PRO A 299 -23.73 1.53 34.82
N GLY A 300 -23.45 0.60 33.88
CA GLY A 300 -24.18 0.41 32.63
C GLY A 300 -23.70 1.30 31.48
N ALA A 301 -22.76 2.24 31.72
CA ALA A 301 -22.20 3.06 30.69
C ALA A 301 -21.06 2.34 29.95
N VAL A 302 -20.93 2.63 28.64
CA VAL A 302 -19.72 2.32 27.88
C VAL A 302 -18.90 3.60 27.77
N VAL A 303 -17.70 3.58 28.35
CA VAL A 303 -16.81 4.74 28.44
C VAL A 303 -15.43 4.41 27.92
N GLU A 304 -14.64 5.44 27.66
CA GLU A 304 -13.21 5.32 27.38
C GLU A 304 -12.41 5.77 28.60
N ILE A 305 -11.54 4.91 29.09
CA ILE A 305 -10.72 5.14 30.28
C ILE A 305 -9.27 5.37 29.85
N VAL A 306 -8.64 6.35 30.46
CA VAL A 306 -7.20 6.61 30.36
C VAL A 306 -6.53 6.23 31.65
N LEU A 307 -5.45 5.47 31.56
CA LEU A 307 -4.65 5.01 32.70
C LEU A 307 -3.31 5.76 32.72
N ALA A 308 -2.72 5.91 33.91
CA ALA A 308 -1.41 6.51 34.10
C ALA A 308 -0.32 5.73 33.34
N GLU A 309 -0.45 4.41 33.29
CA GLU A 309 0.36 3.48 32.51
C GLU A 309 -0.47 2.23 32.21
N THR A 310 -0.15 1.51 31.11
CA THR A 310 -1.00 0.38 30.67
C THR A 310 -0.20 -0.79 30.12
N PRO A 311 -0.62 -2.05 30.40
CA PRO A 311 -0.11 -3.25 29.72
C PRO A 311 -0.86 -3.53 28.41
N PHE A 312 -1.97 -2.84 28.14
CA PHE A 312 -2.82 -3.10 26.95
C PHE A 312 -2.21 -2.51 25.68
N TYR A 313 -2.04 -3.35 24.67
CA TYR A 313 -1.64 -2.92 23.34
C TYR A 313 -2.82 -2.25 22.61
N ALA A 314 -2.62 -1.03 22.16
CA ALA A 314 -3.59 -0.34 21.33
C ALA A 314 -3.43 -0.74 19.85
N GLU A 315 -4.53 -0.89 19.12
CA GLU A 315 -4.51 -1.21 17.68
C GLU A 315 -3.54 -0.30 16.93
N MET A 316 -2.49 -0.87 16.39
CA MET A 316 -1.45 -0.14 15.65
C MET A 316 -0.61 -1.10 14.81
N GLY A 317 -0.06 -0.60 13.66
CA GLY A 317 0.88 -1.37 12.84
C GLY A 317 0.30 -2.67 12.27
N GLY A 318 -1.02 -2.74 12.13
CA GLY A 318 -1.71 -3.94 11.66
C GLY A 318 -2.02 -4.99 12.73
N GLN A 319 -1.54 -4.84 13.95
CA GLN A 319 -1.92 -5.71 15.06
C GLN A 319 -3.18 -5.21 15.74
N ASP A 320 -4.14 -6.12 15.96
CA ASP A 320 -5.39 -5.88 16.68
C ASP A 320 -5.13 -5.49 18.14
N SER A 321 -6.06 -4.76 18.75
CA SER A 321 -5.97 -4.38 20.15
C SER A 321 -6.11 -5.58 21.08
N ASP A 322 -5.58 -5.45 22.31
CA ASP A 322 -5.77 -6.44 23.34
C ASP A 322 -7.19 -6.45 23.91
N SER A 323 -7.57 -7.59 24.42
CA SER A 323 -8.71 -7.79 25.31
C SER A 323 -8.27 -8.10 26.73
N GLY A 324 -9.14 -7.91 27.69
CA GLY A 324 -8.89 -8.22 29.10
C GLY A 324 -9.86 -7.51 30.01
N ILE A 325 -9.44 -7.24 31.25
CA ILE A 325 -10.26 -6.58 32.25
C ILE A 325 -9.47 -5.47 32.96
N ILE A 326 -10.18 -4.44 33.39
CA ILE A 326 -9.69 -3.45 34.37
C ILE A 326 -10.46 -3.66 35.64
N ARG A 327 -9.76 -3.98 36.75
CA ARG A 327 -10.36 -4.27 38.05
C ARG A 327 -10.24 -3.07 38.95
N ALA A 328 -11.38 -2.58 39.48
CA ALA A 328 -11.44 -1.53 40.48
C ALA A 328 -12.41 -1.93 41.58
N ASN A 329 -12.05 -1.74 42.85
CA ASN A 329 -12.91 -2.01 44.03
C ASN A 329 -13.51 -3.43 44.04
N GLY A 330 -12.82 -4.42 43.48
CA GLY A 330 -13.30 -5.80 43.39
C GLY A 330 -14.29 -6.06 42.24
N ILE A 331 -14.56 -5.09 41.37
CA ILE A 331 -15.41 -5.19 40.19
C ILE A 331 -14.51 -5.27 38.94
N ASP A 332 -14.82 -6.18 38.03
CA ASP A 332 -14.12 -6.36 36.77
C ASP A 332 -14.87 -5.64 35.64
N PHE A 333 -14.20 -4.72 34.98
CA PHE A 333 -14.69 -4.04 33.78
C PHE A 333 -14.08 -4.66 32.55
N GLU A 334 -14.92 -5.17 31.64
CA GLU A 334 -14.46 -5.77 30.37
C GLU A 334 -13.89 -4.69 29.45
N VAL A 335 -12.67 -4.92 28.95
CA VAL A 335 -12.03 -4.09 27.92
C VAL A 335 -12.49 -4.57 26.55
N LEU A 336 -13.32 -3.75 25.91
CA LEU A 336 -13.93 -4.02 24.60
C LEU A 336 -13.00 -3.66 23.43
N ASP A 337 -12.16 -2.62 23.61
CA ASP A 337 -11.24 -2.12 22.60
C ASP A 337 -10.17 -1.22 23.23
N VAL A 338 -9.00 -1.14 22.59
CA VAL A 338 -7.91 -0.25 23.01
C VAL A 338 -7.38 0.52 21.81
N GLN A 339 -7.44 1.84 21.87
CA GLN A 339 -7.13 2.72 20.76
C GLN A 339 -6.12 3.81 21.14
N ARG A 340 -5.47 4.39 20.12
CA ARG A 340 -4.56 5.53 20.26
C ARG A 340 -5.07 6.73 19.43
N PRO A 341 -6.07 7.48 19.93
CA PRO A 341 -6.70 8.55 19.17
C PRO A 341 -5.79 9.74 18.87
N VAL A 342 -4.83 10.00 19.75
CA VAL A 342 -3.79 11.03 19.60
C VAL A 342 -2.42 10.47 20.05
N PRO A 343 -1.31 10.96 19.52
CA PRO A 343 0.02 10.52 19.95
C PRO A 343 0.23 10.64 21.45
N GLY A 344 0.74 9.58 22.08
CA GLY A 344 1.02 9.52 23.50
C GLY A 344 -0.17 9.24 24.40
N LEU A 345 -1.39 9.07 23.89
CA LEU A 345 -2.59 8.73 24.66
C LEU A 345 -3.12 7.36 24.24
N ILE A 346 -3.27 6.45 25.20
CA ILE A 346 -3.95 5.16 25.01
C ILE A 346 -5.26 5.20 25.77
N VAL A 347 -6.36 4.88 25.08
CA VAL A 347 -7.71 4.84 25.66
C VAL A 347 -8.25 3.41 25.63
N HIS A 348 -8.91 3.01 26.72
CA HIS A 348 -9.49 1.69 26.91
C HIS A 348 -11.00 1.84 26.89
N LYS A 349 -11.67 1.31 25.88
CA LYS A 349 -13.12 1.28 25.83
C LYS A 349 -13.63 0.14 26.71
N VAL A 350 -14.39 0.47 27.73
CA VAL A 350 -14.87 -0.50 28.73
C VAL A 350 -16.37 -0.39 28.95
N HIS A 351 -16.98 -1.50 29.34
CA HIS A 351 -18.32 -1.54 29.91
C HIS A 351 -18.18 -1.47 31.42
N LEU A 352 -18.89 -0.54 32.04
CA LEU A 352 -18.85 -0.35 33.51
C LEU A 352 -19.97 -1.17 34.19
N ASP A 353 -19.59 -2.11 35.05
CA ASP A 353 -20.49 -2.85 35.91
C ASP A 353 -20.57 -2.24 37.34
N GLY A 354 -19.89 -1.10 37.57
CA GLY A 354 -19.85 -0.36 38.82
C GLY A 354 -19.41 1.08 38.62
N ASP A 355 -19.39 1.86 39.66
CA ASP A 355 -18.91 3.24 39.63
C ASP A 355 -17.40 3.31 39.43
N LEU A 356 -16.95 4.29 38.65
CA LEU A 356 -15.53 4.57 38.42
C LEU A 356 -15.28 6.07 38.38
N ALA A 357 -14.21 6.52 39.02
CA ALA A 357 -13.82 7.92 39.08
C ALA A 357 -12.34 8.12 38.69
N VAL A 358 -12.04 9.33 38.23
CA VAL A 358 -10.65 9.78 38.03
C VAL A 358 -9.94 9.79 39.38
N GLY A 359 -8.77 9.18 39.46
CA GLY A 359 -8.00 8.99 40.67
C GLY A 359 -8.14 7.60 41.31
N ASP A 360 -9.09 6.78 40.83
CA ASP A 360 -9.25 5.42 41.33
C ASP A 360 -8.04 4.55 41.02
N ARG A 361 -7.61 3.75 41.98
CA ARG A 361 -6.60 2.70 41.76
C ARG A 361 -7.24 1.50 41.14
N VAL A 362 -6.62 1.01 40.06
CA VAL A 362 -7.11 -0.14 39.28
C VAL A 362 -5.98 -1.10 38.95
N THR A 363 -6.31 -2.37 38.77
CA THR A 363 -5.41 -3.36 38.18
C THR A 363 -5.85 -3.62 36.76
N ALA A 364 -4.98 -3.34 35.80
CA ALA A 364 -5.14 -3.61 34.38
C ALA A 364 -4.59 -5.01 34.06
N LEU A 365 -5.43 -5.90 33.52
CA LEU A 365 -5.11 -7.32 33.28
C LEU A 365 -5.41 -7.66 31.81
N VAL A 366 -4.37 -7.85 31.03
CA VAL A 366 -4.48 -8.32 29.64
C VAL A 366 -4.82 -9.81 29.63
N ASN A 367 -5.70 -10.24 28.72
CA ASN A 367 -5.97 -11.66 28.51
C ASN A 367 -4.73 -12.34 27.90
N PRO A 368 -4.06 -13.26 28.65
CA PRO A 368 -2.81 -13.86 28.18
C PRO A 368 -2.96 -14.68 26.90
N ALA A 369 -4.10 -15.35 26.71
CA ALA A 369 -4.33 -16.22 25.56
C ALA A 369 -4.51 -15.42 24.27
N THR A 370 -5.30 -14.32 24.31
CA THR A 370 -5.49 -13.44 23.15
C THR A 370 -4.21 -12.69 22.81
N ARG A 371 -3.47 -12.16 23.80
CA ARG A 371 -2.17 -11.53 23.59
C ARG A 371 -1.18 -12.51 22.97
N PHE A 372 -1.07 -13.73 23.48
CA PHE A 372 -0.14 -14.72 22.95
C PHE A 372 -0.50 -15.08 21.50
N GLY A 373 -1.80 -15.27 21.20
CA GLY A 373 -2.25 -15.51 19.83
C GLY A 373 -1.96 -14.35 18.88
N ALA A 374 -2.08 -13.10 19.33
CA ALA A 374 -1.70 -11.92 18.57
C ALA A 374 -0.18 -11.85 18.32
N CYS A 375 0.63 -12.17 19.34
CA CYS A 375 2.09 -12.28 19.21
C CYS A 375 2.49 -13.36 18.18
N GLN A 376 1.82 -14.51 18.18
CA GLN A 376 2.05 -15.59 17.20
C GLN A 376 1.76 -15.10 15.78
N ALA A 377 0.60 -14.48 15.56
CA ALA A 377 0.20 -13.98 14.25
C ALA A 377 1.11 -12.84 13.75
N HIS A 378 1.52 -11.94 14.66
CA HIS A 378 2.40 -10.84 14.28
C HIS A 378 3.82 -11.32 13.94
N THR A 379 4.37 -12.24 14.73
CA THR A 379 5.68 -12.81 14.41
C THR A 379 5.63 -13.62 13.11
N ALA A 380 4.55 -14.38 12.87
CA ALA A 380 4.33 -15.09 11.62
C ALA A 380 4.24 -14.13 10.40
N THR A 381 3.76 -12.90 10.59
CA THR A 381 3.76 -11.87 9.53
C THR A 381 5.19 -11.53 9.09
N HIS A 382 6.14 -11.38 10.03
CA HIS A 382 7.55 -11.17 9.71
C HIS A 382 8.17 -12.39 9.03
N VAL A 383 7.80 -13.61 9.45
CA VAL A 383 8.23 -14.86 8.81
C VAL A 383 7.76 -14.92 7.35
N ILE A 384 6.48 -14.65 7.08
CA ILE A 384 5.93 -14.60 5.71
C ILE A 384 6.64 -13.53 4.89
N HIS A 385 6.85 -12.33 5.45
CA HIS A 385 7.53 -11.25 4.72
C HIS A 385 8.95 -11.64 4.32
N ALA A 386 9.71 -12.24 5.24
CA ALA A 386 11.05 -12.73 4.95
C ALA A 386 11.05 -13.83 3.87
N ALA A 387 10.15 -14.81 3.97
CA ALA A 387 10.00 -15.87 2.97
C ALA A 387 9.61 -15.33 1.59
N LEU A 388 8.68 -14.38 1.52
CA LEU A 388 8.31 -13.70 0.28
C LEU A 388 9.50 -12.96 -0.34
N ARG A 389 10.31 -12.26 0.45
CA ARG A 389 11.50 -11.57 -0.06
C ARG A 389 12.59 -12.53 -0.53
N GLU A 390 12.73 -13.66 0.13
CA GLU A 390 13.67 -14.72 -0.26
C GLU A 390 13.27 -15.37 -1.59
N LEU A 391 11.99 -15.74 -1.76
CA LEU A 391 11.51 -16.57 -2.86
C LEU A 391 10.95 -15.76 -4.05
N VAL A 392 10.28 -14.62 -3.78
CA VAL A 392 9.74 -13.74 -4.83
C VAL A 392 10.73 -12.64 -5.20
N GLY A 393 11.54 -12.21 -4.23
CA GLY A 393 12.58 -11.20 -4.40
C GLY A 393 12.43 -9.98 -3.48
N PRO A 394 13.49 -9.16 -3.34
CA PRO A 394 13.54 -8.04 -2.39
C PRO A 394 12.50 -6.93 -2.66
N SER A 395 11.87 -6.95 -3.82
CA SER A 395 10.77 -6.04 -4.18
C SER A 395 9.41 -6.40 -3.55
N ALA A 396 9.28 -7.60 -2.96
CA ALA A 396 8.08 -8.02 -2.22
C ALA A 396 8.00 -7.29 -0.87
N THR A 397 7.84 -5.98 -0.92
CA THR A 397 7.77 -5.10 0.27
C THR A 397 6.35 -5.03 0.80
N GLN A 398 6.23 -4.82 2.11
CA GLN A 398 4.93 -4.67 2.77
C GLN A 398 4.17 -3.44 2.25
N ALA A 399 2.92 -3.66 1.84
CA ALA A 399 1.95 -2.61 1.50
C ALA A 399 0.88 -2.44 2.58
N GLY A 400 0.67 -3.46 3.43
CA GLY A 400 -0.22 -3.44 4.56
C GLY A 400 -0.22 -4.79 5.28
N SER A 401 -0.70 -4.83 6.51
CA SER A 401 -0.88 -6.07 7.29
C SER A 401 -2.07 -5.97 8.22
N TYR A 402 -2.56 -7.11 8.66
CA TYR A 402 -3.53 -7.22 9.74
C TYR A 402 -3.34 -8.55 10.46
N ASN A 403 -3.20 -8.49 11.79
CA ASN A 403 -2.92 -9.63 12.65
C ASN A 403 -3.91 -9.67 13.80
N LYS A 404 -4.50 -10.82 14.04
CA LYS A 404 -5.30 -11.12 15.24
C LYS A 404 -5.00 -12.55 15.70
N PRO A 405 -5.41 -12.96 16.91
CA PRO A 405 -5.20 -14.33 17.35
C PRO A 405 -5.62 -15.36 16.30
N GLY A 406 -4.69 -16.26 15.94
CA GLY A 406 -4.92 -17.34 14.99
C GLY A 406 -4.92 -16.98 13.50
N TYR A 407 -4.89 -15.70 13.13
CA TYR A 407 -5.03 -15.26 11.74
C TYR A 407 -4.13 -14.08 11.41
N LEU A 408 -3.59 -14.07 10.22
CA LEU A 408 -2.89 -12.93 9.64
C LEU A 408 -3.26 -12.69 8.18
N ARG A 409 -3.10 -11.44 7.76
CA ARG A 409 -3.20 -10.99 6.38
C ARG A 409 -2.00 -10.10 6.08
N PHE A 410 -1.36 -10.35 4.94
CA PHE A 410 -0.20 -9.60 4.51
C PHE A 410 -0.36 -9.14 3.07
N ASP A 411 -0.33 -7.84 2.85
CA ASP A 411 -0.40 -7.21 1.53
C ASP A 411 1.03 -6.82 1.12
N PHE A 412 1.46 -7.21 -0.07
CA PHE A 412 2.82 -7.00 -0.55
C PHE A 412 2.87 -6.56 -2.01
N SER A 413 3.98 -5.93 -2.38
CA SER A 413 4.21 -5.46 -3.75
C SER A 413 4.60 -6.65 -4.63
N ALA A 414 3.77 -6.95 -5.64
CA ALA A 414 4.10 -7.92 -6.69
C ALA A 414 3.25 -7.66 -7.92
N THR A 415 3.85 -7.83 -9.10
CA THR A 415 3.21 -7.56 -10.40
C THR A 415 2.46 -8.78 -10.96
N LYS A 416 2.83 -9.97 -10.51
CA LYS A 416 2.22 -11.26 -10.92
C LYS A 416 1.68 -12.00 -9.71
N GLY A 417 0.66 -12.84 -9.92
CA GLY A 417 0.18 -13.78 -8.91
C GLY A 417 1.24 -14.85 -8.62
N LEU A 418 1.20 -15.39 -7.42
CA LEU A 418 2.02 -16.53 -7.04
C LEU A 418 1.48 -17.79 -7.73
N SER A 419 2.36 -18.62 -8.30
CA SER A 419 1.98 -19.95 -8.76
C SER A 419 1.64 -20.84 -7.57
N ASP A 420 0.90 -21.92 -7.80
CA ASP A 420 0.57 -22.87 -6.72
C ASP A 420 1.85 -23.44 -6.11
N SER A 421 2.85 -23.85 -6.94
CA SER A 421 4.14 -24.32 -6.45
C SER A 421 4.88 -23.29 -5.59
N LEU A 422 4.84 -22.02 -5.95
CA LEU A 422 5.50 -20.96 -5.18
C LEU A 422 4.77 -20.69 -3.85
N LYS A 423 3.44 -20.85 -3.81
CA LYS A 423 2.67 -20.78 -2.54
C LYS A 423 3.06 -21.91 -1.61
N ASP A 424 3.19 -23.14 -2.14
CA ASP A 424 3.63 -24.29 -1.38
C ASP A 424 5.06 -24.09 -0.84
N GLU A 425 5.99 -23.58 -1.66
CA GLU A 425 7.37 -23.27 -1.25
C GLU A 425 7.42 -22.18 -0.16
N ILE A 426 6.56 -21.15 -0.24
CA ILE A 426 6.46 -20.10 0.79
C ILE A 426 5.92 -20.68 2.10
N GLU A 427 4.86 -21.50 2.05
CA GLU A 427 4.30 -22.16 3.23
C GLU A 427 5.34 -23.09 3.89
N GLU A 428 6.03 -23.90 3.09
CA GLU A 428 7.10 -24.78 3.57
C GLU A 428 8.23 -23.97 4.20
N ARG A 429 8.71 -22.91 3.51
CA ARG A 429 9.80 -22.05 4.03
C ARG A 429 9.43 -21.39 5.35
N CYS A 430 8.18 -20.94 5.49
CA CYS A 430 7.66 -20.39 6.76
C CYS A 430 7.69 -21.45 7.87
N ASN A 431 7.19 -22.65 7.60
CA ASN A 431 7.16 -23.73 8.60
C ASN A 431 8.56 -24.25 8.96
N VAL A 432 9.51 -24.26 8.01
CA VAL A 432 10.93 -24.52 8.30
C VAL A 432 11.50 -23.48 9.27
N ALA A 433 11.25 -22.17 9.02
CA ALA A 433 11.70 -21.11 9.92
C ALA A 433 11.04 -21.17 11.32
N ILE A 434 9.81 -21.66 11.39
CA ILE A 434 9.12 -21.94 12.66
C ILE A 434 9.79 -23.13 13.38
N HIS A 435 10.10 -24.19 12.65
CA HIS A 435 10.76 -25.37 13.18
C HIS A 435 12.19 -25.11 13.66
N ASP A 436 12.92 -24.24 12.97
CA ASP A 436 14.30 -23.84 13.32
C ASP A 436 14.37 -23.02 14.62
N ASP A 437 13.23 -22.58 15.13
CA ASP A 437 13.04 -21.89 16.42
C ASP A 437 13.98 -20.69 16.60
N PHE A 438 14.03 -19.81 15.61
CA PHE A 438 14.86 -18.60 15.67
C PHE A 438 14.44 -17.70 16.84
N GLU A 439 15.42 -17.20 17.59
CA GLU A 439 15.19 -16.19 18.61
C GLU A 439 14.64 -14.91 17.99
N VAL A 440 13.64 -14.32 18.64
CA VAL A 440 13.07 -13.02 18.26
C VAL A 440 13.62 -12.00 19.21
N THR A 441 14.47 -11.12 18.71
CA THR A 441 15.10 -10.06 19.49
C THR A 441 14.55 -8.70 19.10
N ASP A 442 14.57 -7.76 20.04
CA ASP A 442 14.24 -6.37 19.78
C ASP A 442 15.23 -5.40 20.43
N THR A 443 15.51 -4.31 19.73
CA THR A 443 16.47 -3.30 20.19
C THR A 443 15.95 -1.91 19.84
N GLN A 444 16.04 -0.98 20.79
CA GLN A 444 15.79 0.44 20.53
C GLN A 444 17.07 1.14 20.12
N MET A 445 17.02 1.89 19.00
CA MET A 445 18.17 2.62 18.48
C MET A 445 17.74 3.86 17.69
N PRO A 446 18.68 4.79 17.39
CA PRO A 446 18.41 5.88 16.46
C PRO A 446 17.98 5.39 15.08
N LEU A 447 17.02 6.08 14.44
CA LEU A 447 16.49 5.72 13.13
C LEU A 447 17.59 5.58 12.05
N GLU A 448 18.59 6.46 12.09
CA GLU A 448 19.67 6.41 11.10
C GLU A 448 20.57 5.18 11.29
N ASP A 449 20.80 4.75 12.53
CA ASP A 449 21.55 3.51 12.81
C ASP A 449 20.77 2.28 12.37
N ALA A 450 19.46 2.26 12.61
CA ALA A 450 18.59 1.18 12.13
C ALA A 450 18.60 1.07 10.60
N LYS A 451 18.55 2.19 9.89
CA LYS A 451 18.69 2.21 8.42
C LYS A 451 20.07 1.74 7.96
N ALA A 452 21.14 2.16 8.64
CA ALA A 452 22.51 1.75 8.32
C ALA A 452 22.69 0.23 8.50
N MET A 453 21.99 -0.39 9.45
CA MET A 453 21.94 -1.84 9.64
C MET A 453 21.09 -2.57 8.58
N GLY A 454 20.41 -1.85 7.70
CA GLY A 454 19.50 -2.42 6.71
C GLY A 454 18.12 -2.81 7.26
N ALA A 455 17.69 -2.22 8.39
CA ALA A 455 16.36 -2.44 8.90
C ALA A 455 15.30 -1.89 7.95
N MET A 456 14.29 -2.70 7.66
CA MET A 456 13.22 -2.30 6.76
C MET A 456 12.26 -1.35 7.45
N ALA A 457 11.97 -0.24 6.77
CA ALA A 457 10.98 0.75 7.15
C ALA A 457 9.87 0.78 6.09
N MET A 458 8.63 0.89 6.51
CA MET A 458 7.51 1.06 5.57
C MET A 458 7.67 2.40 4.84
N PHE A 459 7.52 2.36 3.53
CA PHE A 459 7.70 3.53 2.70
C PHE A 459 6.58 4.57 2.94
N GLY A 460 7.00 5.81 3.23
CA GLY A 460 6.05 6.92 3.42
C GLY A 460 5.58 7.13 4.86
N GLU A 461 5.93 6.27 5.79
CA GLU A 461 5.67 6.49 7.21
C GLU A 461 6.70 7.44 7.86
N LYS A 462 6.23 8.17 8.85
CA LYS A 462 7.08 9.05 9.68
C LYS A 462 7.44 8.31 10.95
N TYR A 463 8.72 8.02 11.11
CA TYR A 463 9.24 7.37 12.31
C TYR A 463 9.76 8.39 13.31
N PRO A 464 9.67 8.10 14.63
CA PRO A 464 10.32 8.90 15.67
C PRO A 464 11.85 8.79 15.55
N PRO A 465 12.61 9.70 16.21
CA PRO A 465 14.07 9.66 16.20
C PRO A 465 14.66 8.35 16.77
N ILE A 466 14.01 7.74 17.75
CA ILE A 466 14.34 6.43 18.32
C ILE A 466 13.29 5.44 17.84
N VAL A 467 13.72 4.33 17.28
CA VAL A 467 12.86 3.27 16.73
C VAL A 467 13.18 1.92 17.38
N ARG A 468 12.18 1.04 17.38
CA ARG A 468 12.35 -0.36 17.79
C ARG A 468 12.57 -1.22 16.55
N VAL A 469 13.68 -1.93 16.52
CA VAL A 469 14.05 -2.91 15.48
C VAL A 469 13.77 -4.29 16.02
N VAL A 470 12.98 -5.08 15.30
CA VAL A 470 12.70 -6.50 15.59
C VAL A 470 13.45 -7.35 14.59
N GLU A 471 14.15 -8.37 15.08
CA GLU A 471 14.96 -9.29 14.27
C GLU A 471 14.56 -10.75 14.51
N LEU A 472 14.50 -11.51 13.43
CA LEU A 472 14.37 -12.97 13.41
C LEU A 472 15.54 -13.52 12.59
N ALA A 473 16.38 -14.38 13.18
CA ALA A 473 17.61 -14.89 12.55
C ALA A 473 18.50 -13.76 11.98
N GLY A 474 18.62 -12.66 12.72
CA GLY A 474 19.43 -11.51 12.30
C GLY A 474 18.92 -10.85 11.01
N PRO A 475 19.74 -10.78 9.94
CA PRO A 475 19.37 -10.05 8.73
C PRO A 475 18.29 -10.74 7.87
N TRP A 476 17.89 -11.98 8.17
CA TRP A 476 16.85 -12.67 7.42
C TRP A 476 15.50 -11.93 7.53
N SER A 477 15.12 -11.51 8.75
CA SER A 477 14.04 -10.56 8.96
C SER A 477 14.50 -9.51 9.96
N ARG A 478 14.60 -8.26 9.53
CA ARG A 478 14.99 -7.11 10.35
C ARG A 478 14.12 -5.93 9.98
N GLU A 479 13.19 -5.55 10.88
CA GLU A 479 12.13 -4.61 10.55
C GLU A 479 11.88 -3.59 11.67
N LEU A 480 11.47 -2.38 11.32
CA LEU A 480 10.96 -1.40 12.29
C LEU A 480 9.56 -1.81 12.71
N CYS A 481 9.40 -2.28 13.94
CA CYS A 481 8.13 -2.78 14.43
C CYS A 481 7.86 -2.41 15.88
N GLY A 482 6.65 -1.85 16.13
CA GLY A 482 6.13 -1.51 17.47
C GLY A 482 5.18 -2.55 18.05
N GLY A 483 4.98 -3.69 17.39
CA GLY A 483 4.06 -4.74 17.82
C GLY A 483 4.60 -5.65 18.92
N THR A 484 3.76 -6.56 19.38
CA THR A 484 4.14 -7.59 20.35
C THR A 484 4.49 -8.90 19.65
N HIS A 485 5.50 -9.60 20.13
CA HIS A 485 6.04 -10.80 19.49
C HIS A 485 6.21 -11.96 20.46
N VAL A 486 6.29 -13.19 19.92
CA VAL A 486 6.75 -14.36 20.68
C VAL A 486 8.27 -14.30 20.86
N ALA A 487 8.80 -14.99 21.87
CA ALA A 487 10.23 -15.00 22.15
C ALA A 487 11.07 -15.77 21.12
N SER A 488 10.44 -16.73 20.42
CA SER A 488 11.08 -17.47 19.33
C SER A 488 10.05 -17.93 18.29
N THR A 489 10.50 -18.20 17.06
CA THR A 489 9.60 -18.59 15.97
C THR A 489 8.89 -19.91 16.21
N GLY A 490 9.51 -20.85 16.93
CA GLY A 490 8.89 -22.13 17.32
C GLY A 490 7.61 -21.96 18.13
N ARG A 491 7.47 -20.84 18.86
CA ARG A 491 6.25 -20.52 19.60
C ARG A 491 5.06 -20.13 18.73
N ILE A 492 5.25 -19.89 17.44
CA ILE A 492 4.15 -19.71 16.47
C ILE A 492 3.35 -21.01 16.35
N GLY A 493 4.06 -22.17 16.43
CA GLY A 493 3.49 -23.50 16.30
C GLY A 493 3.50 -23.98 14.86
N MET A 494 2.58 -23.55 14.03
CA MET A 494 2.53 -23.83 12.59
C MET A 494 1.80 -22.73 11.85
N LEU A 495 1.99 -22.69 10.53
CA LEU A 495 1.37 -21.74 9.62
C LEU A 495 0.72 -22.51 8.45
N SER A 496 -0.47 -22.11 8.05
CA SER A 496 -1.13 -22.59 6.84
C SER A 496 -1.64 -21.42 6.01
N LEU A 497 -1.21 -21.36 4.74
CA LEU A 497 -1.67 -20.36 3.78
C LEU A 497 -3.09 -20.70 3.31
N LEU A 498 -4.00 -19.75 3.42
CA LEU A 498 -5.37 -19.89 2.92
C LEU A 498 -5.47 -19.58 1.42
N GLY A 499 -4.60 -18.73 0.93
CA GLY A 499 -4.58 -18.35 -0.47
C GLY A 499 -3.91 -17.02 -0.75
N GLU A 500 -3.93 -16.64 -2.02
CA GLU A 500 -3.35 -15.40 -2.52
C GLU A 500 -4.32 -14.74 -3.51
N GLN A 501 -4.48 -13.42 -3.43
CA GLN A 501 -5.36 -12.66 -4.32
C GLN A 501 -4.80 -11.26 -4.65
N SER A 502 -5.30 -10.70 -5.76
CA SER A 502 -5.01 -9.30 -6.11
C SER A 502 -5.91 -8.36 -5.32
N VAL A 503 -5.33 -7.35 -4.68
CA VAL A 503 -6.09 -6.29 -3.98
C VAL A 503 -5.92 -4.91 -4.63
N GLY A 504 -5.09 -4.83 -5.64
CA GLY A 504 -4.83 -3.61 -6.40
C GLY A 504 -3.80 -3.84 -7.49
N SER A 505 -3.61 -2.83 -8.32
CA SER A 505 -2.55 -2.90 -9.35
C SER A 505 -1.18 -2.89 -8.68
N GLY A 506 -0.45 -3.99 -8.82
CA GLY A 506 0.88 -4.17 -8.23
C GLY A 506 0.87 -4.51 -6.74
N THR A 507 -0.28 -4.86 -6.16
CA THR A 507 -0.41 -5.31 -4.77
C THR A 507 -1.13 -6.64 -4.70
N ARG A 508 -0.51 -7.59 -4.04
CA ARG A 508 -1.04 -8.93 -3.80
C ARG A 508 -1.26 -9.13 -2.30
N ARG A 509 -2.17 -10.00 -1.95
CA ARG A 509 -2.53 -10.34 -0.57
C ARG A 509 -2.37 -11.80 -0.35
N VAL A 510 -1.68 -12.20 0.71
CA VAL A 510 -1.73 -13.53 1.29
C VAL A 510 -2.48 -13.49 2.61
N GLU A 511 -3.23 -14.55 2.89
CA GLU A 511 -3.91 -14.79 4.15
C GLU A 511 -3.44 -16.12 4.71
N ALA A 512 -3.22 -16.18 6.01
CA ALA A 512 -2.76 -17.40 6.68
C ALA A 512 -3.39 -17.57 8.06
N LEU A 513 -3.50 -18.81 8.46
CA LEU A 513 -3.79 -19.22 9.84
C LEU A 513 -2.50 -19.62 10.54
N VAL A 514 -2.48 -19.43 11.86
CA VAL A 514 -1.34 -19.82 12.70
C VAL A 514 -1.78 -20.64 13.90
N SER A 515 -0.83 -21.39 14.45
CA SER A 515 -1.03 -22.18 15.68
C SER A 515 -2.19 -23.18 15.56
N THR A 516 -3.03 -23.25 16.59
CA THR A 516 -4.17 -24.20 16.66
C THR A 516 -5.23 -23.96 15.59
N ASP A 517 -5.36 -22.75 15.05
CA ASP A 517 -6.32 -22.46 13.98
C ASP A 517 -5.82 -23.03 12.65
N ALA A 518 -4.51 -22.96 12.36
CA ALA A 518 -3.91 -23.66 11.23
C ALA A 518 -4.11 -25.18 11.34
N PHE A 519 -3.88 -25.75 12.53
CA PHE A 519 -4.12 -27.17 12.77
C PHE A 519 -5.59 -27.56 12.54
N ARG A 520 -6.54 -26.77 13.05
CA ARG A 520 -7.98 -27.02 12.85
C ARG A 520 -8.36 -26.99 11.39
N HIS A 521 -7.81 -26.05 10.62
CA HIS A 521 -8.04 -25.95 9.18
C HIS A 521 -7.57 -27.22 8.46
N MET A 522 -6.32 -27.63 8.65
CA MET A 522 -5.77 -28.86 8.07
C MET A 522 -6.51 -30.11 8.53
N ALA A 523 -6.97 -30.16 9.77
CA ALA A 523 -7.78 -31.27 10.28
C ALA A 523 -9.15 -31.34 9.60
N ALA A 524 -9.77 -30.20 9.31
CA ALA A 524 -11.03 -30.12 8.57
C ALA A 524 -10.86 -30.60 7.12
N GLU A 525 -9.79 -30.17 6.43
CA GLU A 525 -9.48 -30.65 5.08
C GLU A 525 -9.25 -32.14 5.04
N ARG A 526 -8.49 -32.69 6.00
CA ARG A 526 -8.28 -34.14 6.13
C ARG A 526 -9.60 -34.89 6.40
N ALA A 527 -10.48 -34.34 7.23
CA ALA A 527 -11.80 -34.93 7.48
C ALA A 527 -12.64 -34.97 6.21
N LEU A 528 -12.63 -33.89 5.42
CA LEU A 528 -13.32 -33.83 4.13
C LEU A 528 -12.79 -34.87 3.13
N VAL A 529 -11.46 -35.00 3.04
CA VAL A 529 -10.83 -36.03 2.19
C VAL A 529 -11.27 -37.43 2.63
N ASN A 530 -11.28 -37.71 3.94
CA ASN A 530 -11.72 -38.99 4.48
C ASN A 530 -13.21 -39.28 4.18
N GLU A 531 -14.07 -38.26 4.28
CA GLU A 531 -15.49 -38.40 3.93
C GLU A 531 -15.65 -38.72 2.44
N LEU A 532 -15.00 -37.97 1.55
CA LEU A 532 -15.07 -38.19 0.10
C LEU A 532 -14.53 -39.57 -0.32
N THR A 533 -13.43 -40.01 0.27
CA THR A 533 -12.87 -41.35 0.02
C THR A 533 -13.82 -42.44 0.49
N GLY A 534 -14.51 -42.24 1.63
CA GLY A 534 -15.55 -43.12 2.13
C GLY A 534 -16.77 -43.24 1.18
N ILE A 535 -17.25 -42.10 0.67
CA ILE A 535 -18.36 -42.05 -0.29
C ILE A 535 -17.97 -42.76 -1.62
N LEU A 536 -16.79 -42.45 -2.14
CA LEU A 536 -16.32 -42.94 -3.45
C LEU A 536 -15.68 -44.33 -3.38
N LYS A 537 -15.46 -44.85 -2.18
CA LYS A 537 -14.81 -46.14 -1.90
C LYS A 537 -13.45 -46.29 -2.60
N VAL A 538 -12.61 -45.28 -2.46
CA VAL A 538 -11.26 -45.25 -3.03
C VAL A 538 -10.25 -44.84 -1.94
N GLN A 539 -8.96 -45.07 -2.20
CA GLN A 539 -7.89 -44.56 -1.34
C GLN A 539 -7.69 -43.03 -1.61
N PRO A 540 -7.11 -42.26 -0.66
CA PRO A 540 -6.88 -40.84 -0.82
C PRO A 540 -6.11 -40.42 -2.09
N ASP A 541 -5.08 -41.21 -2.46
CA ASP A 541 -4.27 -41.03 -3.65
C ASP A 541 -5.04 -41.23 -4.98
N GLN A 542 -6.16 -41.97 -4.94
CA GLN A 542 -7.02 -42.27 -6.09
C GLN A 542 -8.20 -41.32 -6.22
N LEU A 543 -8.39 -40.42 -5.24
CA LEU A 543 -9.58 -39.56 -5.16
C LEU A 543 -9.72 -38.64 -6.38
N ALA A 544 -8.62 -37.96 -6.77
CA ALA A 544 -8.61 -37.03 -7.89
C ALA A 544 -8.98 -37.71 -9.22
N ASP A 545 -8.40 -38.88 -9.48
CA ASP A 545 -8.67 -39.69 -10.69
C ASP A 545 -10.13 -40.16 -10.71
N ARG A 546 -10.64 -40.61 -9.56
CA ARG A 546 -12.04 -41.07 -9.44
C ARG A 546 -13.04 -39.94 -9.71
N VAL A 547 -12.80 -38.75 -9.13
CA VAL A 547 -13.64 -37.57 -9.36
C VAL A 547 -13.57 -37.13 -10.83
N SER A 548 -12.38 -37.09 -11.43
CA SER A 548 -12.19 -36.74 -12.84
C SER A 548 -12.93 -37.70 -13.77
N LYS A 549 -12.88 -39.02 -13.46
CA LYS A 549 -13.61 -40.03 -14.21
C LYS A 549 -15.13 -39.85 -14.10
N LEU A 550 -15.65 -39.62 -12.89
CA LEU A 550 -17.07 -39.36 -12.68
C LEU A 550 -17.55 -38.12 -13.42
N ALA A 551 -16.76 -37.03 -13.44
CA ALA A 551 -17.07 -35.83 -14.20
C ALA A 551 -17.09 -36.07 -15.71
N ALA A 552 -16.16 -36.87 -16.23
CA ALA A 552 -16.13 -37.26 -17.63
C ALA A 552 -17.33 -38.15 -18.01
N ASP A 553 -17.67 -39.15 -17.18
CA ASP A 553 -18.80 -40.04 -17.37
C ASP A 553 -20.14 -39.26 -17.36
N LEU A 554 -20.30 -38.33 -16.42
CA LEU A 554 -21.47 -37.46 -16.36
C LEU A 554 -21.63 -36.60 -17.64
N LYS A 555 -20.51 -36.03 -18.11
CA LYS A 555 -20.51 -35.25 -19.35
C LYS A 555 -20.86 -36.10 -20.59
N ALA A 556 -20.35 -37.32 -20.67
CA ALA A 556 -20.67 -38.26 -21.74
C ALA A 556 -22.17 -38.66 -21.71
N VAL A 557 -22.73 -38.95 -20.56
CA VAL A 557 -24.18 -39.28 -20.40
C VAL A 557 -25.06 -38.09 -20.79
N SER A 558 -24.69 -36.86 -20.37
CA SER A 558 -25.41 -35.63 -20.72
C SER A 558 -25.42 -35.41 -22.24
N TYR A 559 -24.29 -35.67 -22.92
CA TYR A 559 -24.17 -35.52 -24.37
C TYR A 559 -25.02 -36.56 -25.12
N THR A 560 -25.03 -37.82 -24.67
CA THR A 560 -25.82 -38.89 -25.28
C THR A 560 -27.33 -38.65 -25.14
N HIS A 561 -27.80 -38.09 -24.03
CA HIS A 561 -29.21 -37.72 -23.86
C HIS A 561 -29.68 -36.55 -24.73
N LEU A 562 -28.78 -35.61 -25.01
CA LEU A 562 -29.08 -34.46 -25.89
C LEU A 562 -29.06 -34.83 -27.38
N THR A 563 -28.46 -35.96 -27.76
CA THR A 563 -28.28 -36.39 -29.17
C THR A 563 -29.21 -37.56 -29.55
N LEU A 564 -30.02 -38.10 -28.66
CA LEU A 564 -31.00 -39.13 -29.02
C LEU A 564 -32.07 -38.49 -29.92
N PRO A 565 -32.23 -38.98 -31.21
CA PRO A 565 -33.31 -38.50 -32.05
C PRO A 565 -34.65 -38.90 -31.45
N THR A 566 -35.56 -37.94 -31.36
CA THR A 566 -36.96 -38.21 -31.03
C THR A 566 -37.51 -39.10 -32.16
N ILE A 567 -37.59 -40.41 -31.92
CA ILE A 567 -38.28 -41.35 -32.84
C ILE A 567 -39.78 -41.04 -32.67
N TYR A 568 -40.31 -40.24 -33.58
CA TYR A 568 -41.75 -40.17 -33.78
C TYR A 568 -42.17 -41.49 -34.40
N SER A 569 -42.88 -42.33 -33.59
CA SER A 569 -43.67 -43.42 -34.12
C SER A 569 -44.85 -42.83 -34.93
N VAL A 570 -44.85 -43.07 -36.22
CA VAL A 570 -45.98 -42.85 -37.11
C VAL A 570 -47.05 -43.92 -36.83
#